data_4c0cb887661185ed24cd7744d6833112
#
_entry.id   4c0cb887661185ed24cd7744d6833112
#
_cell.length_a   1.000
_cell.length_b   1.000
_cell.length_c   1.000
_cell.angle_alpha   90.00
_cell.angle_beta   90.00
_cell.angle_gamma   90.00
#
_symmetry.space_group_name_H-M   'P 1'
#
loop_
_entity.id
_entity.type
_entity.pdbx_description
1 polymer ?
#
loop_
_entity_poly.entity_id
_entity_poly.type
_entity_poly.pdbx_seq_one_letter_code
_entity_poly.pdbx_strand_id
1 'polypeptide(L)'
;YQIMKKIAILLGLISCLISCEKDNSKEKNEQKENSAYITDVFEYVYGVGQHTNMITEKTGDNFIGNTPNYVLLGGWGGYIIAGFDHNIQNKDGYDFAIICKGSVCPEPAVIYVMEDTNNDGKPNDTWYQIKGSEYENSIHNYAVTYHYNGIDKNITWTDNQGNEGELVPGYGNTTSDT
;
A
#
# COMPACT_ATOMS: atom_id res chain seq x y z
N TYR A 1 -14.36 -2.66 10.30
CA TYR A 1 -12.95 -2.32 10.02
C TYR A 1 -12.10 -3.29 10.77
N GLN A 2 -11.32 -4.04 10.08
CA GLN A 2 -10.52 -5.08 10.70
C GLN A 2 -9.07 -4.67 10.77
N ILE A 3 -8.53 -4.84 11.90
CA ILE A 3 -7.21 -4.48 12.33
C ILE A 3 -6.29 -5.66 12.10
N MET A 4 -5.15 -5.40 11.58
CA MET A 4 -4.21 -6.38 11.06
C MET A 4 -3.12 -6.74 12.06
N LYS A 5 -2.71 -7.98 12.02
CA LYS A 5 -1.80 -8.56 13.00
C LYS A 5 -0.43 -9.01 12.47
N LYS A 6 0.16 -8.49 11.44
CA LYS A 6 1.58 -8.64 11.09
C LYS A 6 1.95 -7.95 9.78
N ILE A 7 2.80 -6.97 9.84
CA ILE A 7 3.66 -6.58 8.73
C ILE A 7 5.10 -6.71 9.23
N ALA A 8 5.93 -7.47 8.54
CA ALA A 8 7.34 -7.48 8.78
C ALA A 8 8.04 -6.99 7.50
N ILE A 9 8.62 -5.83 7.56
CA ILE A 9 9.59 -5.38 6.59
C ILE A 9 10.85 -5.07 7.37
N LEU A 10 11.88 -5.87 7.18
CA LEU A 10 13.18 -5.71 7.80
C LEU A 10 14.11 -4.96 6.86
N LEU A 11 14.52 -3.78 7.24
CA LEU A 11 15.66 -3.12 6.65
C LEU A 11 16.94 -3.63 7.31
N GLY A 12 17.74 -4.36 6.53
CA GLY A 12 18.97 -4.95 7.00
C GLY A 12 19.99 -3.91 7.48
N LEU A 13 20.54 -4.13 8.66
CA LEU A 13 21.71 -3.43 9.18
C LEU A 13 22.94 -3.83 8.37
N ILE A 14 23.49 -2.87 7.62
CA ILE A 14 24.86 -3.00 7.07
C ILE A 14 25.82 -2.84 8.23
N SER A 15 26.42 -3.93 8.68
CA SER A 15 27.54 -3.90 9.60
C SER A 15 28.83 -3.55 8.85
N CYS A 16 29.23 -2.30 8.86
CA CYS A 16 30.60 -1.92 8.52
C CYS A 16 31.51 -2.24 9.70
N LEU A 17 32.36 -3.24 9.52
CA LEU A 17 33.54 -3.42 10.39
C LEU A 17 34.56 -2.32 10.10
N ILE A 18 34.62 -1.33 10.95
CA ILE A 18 35.70 -0.37 10.95
C ILE A 18 36.63 -0.68 12.12
N SER A 19 37.87 -0.91 11.77
CA SER A 19 39.02 -1.12 12.64
C SER A 19 39.24 0.05 13.59
N CYS A 20 39.67 -0.28 14.78
CA CYS A 20 39.96 0.58 15.92
C CYS A 20 41.02 1.64 15.63
N GLU A 21 40.72 2.91 15.89
CA GLU A 21 41.66 3.87 16.47
C GLU A 21 40.98 4.61 17.62
N LYS A 22 41.71 4.70 18.76
CA LYS A 22 41.22 5.31 19.98
C LYS A 22 41.17 6.82 19.84
N ASP A 23 40.00 7.38 19.77
CA ASP A 23 39.78 8.77 20.11
C ASP A 23 38.63 8.90 21.12
N ASN A 24 38.91 9.57 22.25
CA ASN A 24 38.03 9.71 23.38
C ASN A 24 36.97 10.80 23.16
N SER A 25 36.14 10.63 22.16
CA SER A 25 34.89 11.37 22.05
C SER A 25 33.72 10.45 22.45
N LYS A 26 32.97 10.82 23.47
CA LYS A 26 31.75 10.15 23.87
C LYS A 26 30.73 10.30 22.70
N GLU A 27 30.78 9.38 21.77
CA GLU A 27 29.64 9.20 20.86
C GLU A 27 28.42 8.83 21.69
N LYS A 28 27.47 9.76 21.79
CA LYS A 28 26.12 9.43 22.13
C LYS A 28 25.62 8.49 21.03
N ASN A 29 25.50 7.20 21.34
CA ASN A 29 24.68 6.29 20.56
C ASN A 29 23.23 6.79 20.66
N GLU A 30 22.85 7.70 19.77
CA GLU A 30 21.47 8.02 19.54
C GLU A 30 20.86 6.79 18.85
N GLN A 31 20.25 5.93 19.64
CA GLN A 31 19.45 4.83 19.14
C GLN A 31 18.30 5.48 18.36
N LYS A 32 18.34 5.39 17.03
CA LYS A 32 17.28 5.92 16.17
C LYS A 32 15.96 5.25 16.62
N GLU A 33 15.03 6.05 17.09
CA GLU A 33 13.73 5.57 17.50
C GLU A 33 12.94 5.14 16.24
N ASN A 34 12.30 3.98 16.29
CA ASN A 34 11.50 3.46 15.19
C ASN A 34 10.31 4.38 14.91
N SER A 35 9.98 4.56 13.65
CA SER A 35 8.83 5.36 13.24
C SER A 35 7.52 4.66 13.57
N ALA A 36 6.57 5.38 14.15
CA ALA A 36 5.19 4.87 14.32
C ALA A 36 4.39 4.83 13.01
N TYR A 37 4.95 5.33 11.92
CA TYR A 37 4.29 5.51 10.64
C TYR A 37 5.06 4.80 9.53
N ILE A 38 4.39 4.57 8.38
CA ILE A 38 5.02 4.13 7.14
C ILE A 38 6.21 5.04 6.81
N THR A 39 7.34 4.45 6.46
CA THR A 39 8.57 5.16 6.09
C THR A 39 8.90 5.05 4.62
N ASP A 40 8.40 4.00 3.96
CA ASP A 40 8.74 3.69 2.58
C ASP A 40 7.51 3.31 1.77
N VAL A 41 7.49 3.72 0.51
CA VAL A 41 6.57 3.22 -0.52
C VAL A 41 7.41 2.54 -1.59
N PHE A 42 7.24 1.25 -1.75
CA PHE A 42 7.98 0.44 -2.72
C PHE A 42 7.35 0.45 -4.10
N GLU A 43 6.03 0.48 -4.12
CA GLU A 43 5.27 0.49 -5.36
C GLU A 43 3.91 1.15 -5.16
N TYR A 44 3.49 1.91 -6.16
CA TYR A 44 2.18 2.52 -6.19
C TYR A 44 1.61 2.43 -7.60
N VAL A 45 0.49 1.73 -7.72
CA VAL A 45 -0.26 1.58 -8.98
C VAL A 45 -1.71 1.98 -8.71
N TYR A 46 -2.23 2.88 -9.51
CA TYR A 46 -3.64 3.22 -9.44
C TYR A 46 -4.44 2.50 -10.53
N GLY A 47 -5.62 2.03 -10.16
CA GLY A 47 -6.57 1.43 -11.08
C GLY A 47 -7.38 2.48 -11.83
N VAL A 48 -7.97 2.06 -12.93
CA VAL A 48 -8.92 2.90 -13.69
C VAL A 48 -10.15 3.19 -12.82
N GLY A 49 -10.60 4.44 -12.80
CA GLY A 49 -11.83 4.76 -12.09
C GLY A 49 -11.90 6.17 -11.53
N GLN A 50 -12.59 6.28 -10.42
CA GLN A 50 -12.92 7.54 -9.78
C GLN A 50 -11.68 8.26 -9.22
N HIS A 51 -11.62 9.58 -9.39
CA HIS A 51 -10.58 10.47 -8.85
C HIS A 51 -9.16 10.29 -9.41
N THR A 52 -8.97 9.46 -10.42
CA THR A 52 -7.63 9.24 -11.02
C THR A 52 -7.06 10.48 -11.67
N ASN A 53 -7.90 11.45 -12.09
CA ASN A 53 -7.47 12.75 -12.57
C ASN A 53 -6.77 13.63 -11.51
N MET A 54 -6.82 13.26 -10.24
CA MET A 54 -6.14 13.95 -9.14
C MET A 54 -4.81 13.27 -8.76
N ILE A 55 -4.48 12.16 -9.40
CA ILE A 55 -3.27 11.39 -9.13
C ILE A 55 -2.08 12.05 -9.85
N THR A 56 -0.96 12.10 -9.14
CA THR A 56 0.34 12.54 -9.65
C THR A 56 1.40 11.50 -9.32
N GLU A 57 2.58 11.59 -9.92
CA GLU A 57 3.74 10.72 -9.59
C GLU A 57 4.05 10.66 -8.08
N LYS A 58 3.69 11.72 -7.33
CA LYS A 58 3.95 11.82 -5.89
C LYS A 58 2.78 11.41 -5.00
N THR A 59 1.69 10.96 -5.57
CA THR A 59 0.50 10.61 -4.77
C THR A 59 0.79 9.46 -3.80
N GLY A 60 1.62 8.50 -4.20
CA GLY A 60 2.06 7.41 -3.34
C GLY A 60 2.82 7.88 -2.09
N ASP A 61 3.63 8.93 -2.20
CA ASP A 61 4.41 9.48 -1.09
C ASP A 61 3.52 10.05 0.03
N ASN A 62 2.26 10.35 -0.26
CA ASN A 62 1.28 10.77 0.74
C ASN A 62 1.01 9.69 1.81
N PHE A 63 1.44 8.45 1.57
CA PHE A 63 1.32 7.35 2.52
C PHE A 63 2.43 7.33 3.57
N ILE A 64 3.50 8.10 3.36
CA ILE A 64 4.66 8.17 4.25
C ILE A 64 4.40 9.15 5.40
N GLY A 65 4.69 8.71 6.61
CA GLY A 65 4.65 9.53 7.82
C GLY A 65 3.25 9.85 8.31
N ASN A 66 3.17 10.82 9.23
CA ASN A 66 1.91 11.32 9.76
C ASN A 66 1.43 12.52 8.94
N THR A 67 0.81 12.27 7.82
CA THR A 67 0.32 13.33 6.94
C THR A 67 -1.21 13.43 6.98
N PRO A 68 -1.79 14.62 6.77
CA PRO A 68 -3.24 14.76 6.59
C PRO A 68 -3.70 14.31 5.19
N ASN A 69 -2.77 13.96 4.34
CA ASN A 69 -3.02 13.55 2.98
C ASN A 69 -3.52 12.10 2.91
N TYR A 70 -3.94 11.69 1.75
CA TYR A 70 -4.40 10.35 1.47
C TYR A 70 -3.89 9.88 0.11
N VAL A 71 -3.88 8.58 -0.08
CA VAL A 71 -3.56 7.94 -1.35
C VAL A 71 -4.85 7.53 -2.03
N LEU A 72 -4.94 7.79 -3.32
CA LEU A 72 -6.05 7.40 -4.17
C LEU A 72 -5.62 6.15 -4.94
N LEU A 73 -6.28 5.03 -4.72
CA LEU A 73 -5.98 3.80 -5.45
C LEU A 73 -6.77 3.67 -6.76
N GLY A 74 -7.68 4.60 -7.04
CA GLY A 74 -8.55 4.52 -8.21
C GLY A 74 -9.58 3.39 -8.08
N GLY A 75 -9.85 2.71 -9.19
CA GLY A 75 -10.76 1.56 -9.20
C GLY A 75 -10.05 0.23 -8.95
N TRP A 76 -10.68 -0.84 -9.41
CA TRP A 76 -10.15 -2.19 -9.24
C TRP A 76 -8.78 -2.35 -9.90
N GLY A 77 -7.87 -3.00 -9.20
CA GLY A 77 -6.49 -3.21 -9.63
C GLY A 77 -5.49 -2.17 -9.10
N GLY A 78 -5.96 -1.08 -8.46
CA GLY A 78 -5.08 -0.14 -7.79
C GLY A 78 -4.55 -0.70 -6.47
N TYR A 79 -3.25 -0.51 -6.20
CA TYR A 79 -2.62 -0.96 -4.96
C TYR A 79 -1.43 -0.07 -4.57
N ILE A 80 -1.02 -0.19 -3.33
CA ILE A 80 0.20 0.41 -2.80
C ILE A 80 0.93 -0.62 -1.95
N ILE A 81 2.24 -0.72 -2.14
CA ILE A 81 3.15 -1.53 -1.33
C ILE A 81 4.00 -0.58 -0.51
N ALA A 82 3.90 -0.71 0.80
CA ALA A 82 4.55 0.20 1.72
C ALA A 82 5.13 -0.52 2.93
N GLY A 83 6.06 0.11 3.63
CA GLY A 83 6.77 -0.47 4.76
C GLY A 83 7.10 0.49 5.88
N PHE A 84 7.52 -0.13 6.98
CA PHE A 84 8.05 0.53 8.16
C PHE A 84 9.57 0.36 8.21
N ASP A 85 10.27 1.19 8.95
CA ASP A 85 11.72 1.08 9.20
C ASP A 85 12.07 0.00 10.25
N HIS A 86 11.08 -0.80 10.64
CA HIS A 86 11.22 -1.87 11.63
C HIS A 86 10.14 -2.95 11.45
N ASN A 87 10.35 -4.09 12.08
CA ASN A 87 9.35 -5.16 12.13
C ASN A 87 8.21 -4.80 13.07
N ILE A 88 6.97 -4.92 12.58
CA ILE A 88 5.78 -4.81 13.42
C ILE A 88 5.65 -6.10 14.25
N GLN A 89 5.74 -5.95 15.56
CA GLN A 89 5.62 -7.04 16.51
C GLN A 89 4.15 -7.43 16.68
N ASN A 90 3.85 -8.73 16.62
CA ASN A 90 2.52 -9.23 16.95
C ASN A 90 2.36 -9.25 18.48
N LYS A 91 1.53 -8.38 19.02
CA LYS A 91 1.24 -8.22 20.45
C LYS A 91 -0.25 -8.40 20.74
N ASP A 92 -0.61 -8.36 22.02
CA ASP A 92 -2.02 -8.28 22.39
C ASP A 92 -2.61 -6.93 21.94
N GLY A 93 -3.76 -6.97 21.26
CA GLY A 93 -4.46 -5.79 20.75
C GLY A 93 -4.18 -5.50 19.27
N TYR A 94 -4.08 -4.25 18.93
CA TYR A 94 -3.89 -3.78 17.57
C TYR A 94 -2.42 -3.47 17.29
N ASP A 95 -1.86 -4.08 16.26
CA ASP A 95 -0.46 -3.92 15.92
C ASP A 95 -0.24 -2.70 15.00
N PHE A 96 -1.21 -2.39 14.14
CA PHE A 96 -1.23 -1.19 13.31
C PHE A 96 -2.64 -0.84 12.85
N ALA A 97 -2.81 0.33 12.26
CA ALA A 97 -4.09 0.81 11.73
C ALA A 97 -3.91 1.44 10.35
N ILE A 98 -4.89 1.23 9.49
CA ILE A 98 -5.05 1.98 8.24
C ILE A 98 -6.27 2.87 8.38
N ILE A 99 -6.09 4.16 8.15
CA ILE A 99 -7.15 5.14 8.26
C ILE A 99 -7.68 5.43 6.86
N CYS A 100 -8.93 5.02 6.60
CA CYS A 100 -9.64 5.42 5.39
C CYS A 100 -10.22 6.82 5.56
N LYS A 101 -10.08 7.66 4.54
CA LYS A 101 -10.68 8.99 4.55
C LYS A 101 -12.15 8.89 4.17
N GLY A 102 -12.98 9.51 4.99
CA GLY A 102 -14.41 9.65 4.73
C GLY A 102 -15.27 8.91 5.73
N SER A 103 -15.95 9.65 6.57
CA SER A 103 -16.97 9.12 7.48
C SER A 103 -18.29 8.77 6.75
N VAL A 104 -18.47 9.28 5.54
CA VAL A 104 -19.74 9.22 4.80
C VAL A 104 -19.72 8.16 3.69
N CYS A 105 -18.55 7.90 3.12
CA CYS A 105 -18.36 6.92 2.05
C CYS A 105 -17.10 6.10 2.35
N PRO A 106 -17.20 5.05 3.19
CA PRO A 106 -16.06 4.18 3.41
C PRO A 106 -15.74 3.41 2.12
N GLU A 107 -14.49 3.50 1.69
CA GLU A 107 -14.00 2.76 0.53
C GLU A 107 -13.24 1.54 1.03
N PRO A 108 -13.77 0.32 0.80
CA PRO A 108 -13.14 -0.89 1.27
C PRO A 108 -11.87 -1.21 0.48
N ALA A 109 -10.90 -1.83 1.14
CA ALA A 109 -9.70 -2.35 0.51
C ALA A 109 -9.38 -3.74 1.04
N VAL A 110 -8.69 -4.52 0.23
CA VAL A 110 -8.08 -5.78 0.66
C VAL A 110 -6.67 -5.48 1.14
N ILE A 111 -6.28 -6.09 2.25
CA ILE A 111 -5.01 -5.82 2.88
C ILE A 111 -4.19 -7.11 2.92
N TYR A 112 -2.96 -7.01 2.49
CA TYR A 112 -1.97 -8.09 2.56
C TYR A 112 -0.81 -7.68 3.44
N VAL A 113 -0.17 -8.65 4.04
CA VAL A 113 1.06 -8.50 4.81
C VAL A 113 2.10 -9.49 4.32
N MET A 114 3.35 -9.12 4.46
CA MET A 114 4.50 -9.94 4.09
C MET A 114 5.52 -9.89 5.22
N GLU A 115 6.18 -10.99 5.48
CA GLU A 115 7.37 -11.06 6.30
C GLU A 115 8.59 -11.12 5.36
N ASP A 116 9.56 -10.24 5.56
CA ASP A 116 10.86 -10.30 4.87
C ASP A 116 11.67 -11.44 5.48
N THR A 117 11.54 -12.63 4.89
CA THR A 117 12.15 -13.85 5.40
C THR A 117 13.62 -13.99 5.05
N ASN A 118 14.05 -13.31 3.99
CA ASN A 118 15.44 -13.34 3.51
C ASN A 118 16.26 -12.12 3.97
N ASN A 119 15.62 -11.14 4.62
CA ASN A 119 16.20 -9.90 5.14
C ASN A 119 16.86 -9.04 4.04
N ASP A 120 16.26 -9.00 2.84
CA ASP A 120 16.78 -8.19 1.74
C ASP A 120 16.12 -6.79 1.65
N GLY A 121 15.14 -6.52 2.51
CA GLY A 121 14.42 -5.24 2.59
C GLY A 121 13.49 -4.99 1.41
N LYS A 122 13.11 -6.03 0.65
CA LYS A 122 12.28 -5.91 -0.54
C LYS A 122 10.94 -6.60 -0.38
N PRO A 123 9.88 -6.12 -1.05
CA PRO A 123 8.55 -6.70 -0.97
C PRO A 123 8.39 -7.91 -1.91
N ASN A 124 9.32 -8.88 -1.88
CA ASN A 124 9.42 -9.99 -2.84
C ASN A 124 9.18 -11.37 -2.22
N ASP A 125 8.85 -11.43 -0.92
CA ASP A 125 8.49 -12.65 -0.23
C ASP A 125 6.99 -12.99 -0.35
N THR A 126 6.52 -13.96 0.44
CA THR A 126 5.13 -14.41 0.37
C THR A 126 4.17 -13.44 1.04
N TRP A 127 3.16 -13.00 0.31
CA TRP A 127 2.08 -12.16 0.79
C TRP A 127 0.92 -12.97 1.36
N TYR A 128 0.40 -12.53 2.48
CA TYR A 128 -0.74 -13.13 3.18
C TYR A 128 -1.88 -12.15 3.28
N GLN A 129 -3.05 -12.53 2.77
CA GLN A 129 -4.25 -11.72 2.90
C GLN A 129 -4.74 -11.72 4.36
N ILE A 130 -5.03 -10.52 4.87
CA ILE A 130 -5.74 -10.39 6.13
C ILE A 130 -7.23 -10.65 5.90
N LYS A 131 -7.78 -11.59 6.67
CA LYS A 131 -9.21 -11.88 6.63
C LYS A 131 -9.99 -10.76 7.31
N GLY A 132 -10.65 -9.94 6.49
CA GLY A 132 -11.57 -8.91 6.92
C GLY A 132 -12.95 -9.47 7.27
N SER A 133 -13.86 -8.60 7.75
CA SER A 133 -15.25 -8.97 8.10
C SER A 133 -15.99 -9.62 6.93
N GLU A 134 -15.69 -9.19 5.71
CA GLU A 134 -16.33 -9.64 4.48
C GLU A 134 -15.55 -10.73 3.73
N TYR A 135 -14.50 -11.29 4.35
CA TYR A 135 -13.64 -12.25 3.66
C TYR A 135 -14.43 -13.45 3.11
N GLU A 136 -15.29 -14.05 3.93
CA GLU A 136 -16.08 -15.24 3.55
C GLU A 136 -17.21 -14.92 2.54
N ASN A 137 -17.61 -13.65 2.44
CA ASN A 137 -18.60 -13.16 1.49
C ASN A 137 -17.99 -12.59 0.20
N SER A 138 -16.66 -12.57 0.11
CA SER A 138 -15.92 -11.97 -1.02
C SER A 138 -15.69 -13.01 -2.12
N ILE A 139 -15.64 -12.54 -3.35
CA ILE A 139 -15.17 -13.36 -4.48
C ILE A 139 -13.65 -13.37 -4.45
N HIS A 140 -13.07 -14.52 -4.21
CA HIS A 140 -11.61 -14.69 -4.23
C HIS A 140 -11.10 -14.86 -5.66
N ASN A 141 -9.89 -14.37 -5.92
CA ASN A 141 -9.27 -14.38 -7.26
C ASN A 141 -10.11 -13.62 -8.31
N TYR A 142 -10.85 -12.61 -7.87
CA TYR A 142 -11.57 -11.73 -8.79
C TYR A 142 -10.59 -10.96 -9.67
N ALA A 143 -10.88 -10.92 -10.97
CA ALA A 143 -10.04 -10.23 -11.95
C ALA A 143 -10.89 -9.44 -12.92
N VAL A 144 -10.43 -8.25 -13.27
CA VAL A 144 -11.06 -7.36 -14.26
C VAL A 144 -10.07 -7.07 -15.36
N THR A 145 -10.54 -7.08 -16.59
CA THR A 145 -9.80 -6.61 -17.76
C THR A 145 -10.46 -5.33 -18.26
N TYR A 146 -9.69 -4.26 -18.30
CA TYR A 146 -10.12 -2.98 -18.87
C TYR A 146 -9.72 -2.89 -20.35
N HIS A 147 -10.60 -2.31 -21.16
CA HIS A 147 -10.38 -2.09 -22.58
C HIS A 147 -10.43 -0.59 -22.85
N TYR A 148 -9.28 -0.02 -23.16
CA TYR A 148 -9.17 1.38 -23.52
C TYR A 148 -9.69 1.61 -24.94
N ASN A 149 -10.62 2.52 -25.09
CA ASN A 149 -11.31 2.80 -26.37
C ASN A 149 -10.94 4.17 -27.00
N GLY A 150 -9.96 4.87 -26.41
CA GLY A 150 -9.51 6.18 -26.85
C GLY A 150 -9.90 7.31 -25.91
N ILE A 151 -9.28 8.46 -26.10
CA ILE A 151 -9.53 9.68 -25.30
C ILE A 151 -11.01 10.02 -25.34
N ASP A 152 -11.59 10.42 -24.20
CA ASP A 152 -12.98 10.80 -24.02
C ASP A 152 -14.00 9.70 -24.42
N LYS A 153 -13.56 8.46 -24.51
CA LYS A 153 -14.42 7.31 -24.71
C LYS A 153 -14.60 6.53 -23.41
N ASN A 154 -15.73 5.83 -23.31
CA ASN A 154 -15.95 4.91 -22.20
C ASN A 154 -14.87 3.83 -22.22
N ILE A 155 -14.34 3.50 -21.05
CA ILE A 155 -13.52 2.32 -20.85
C ILE A 155 -14.47 1.15 -20.59
N THR A 156 -14.45 0.17 -21.45
CA THR A 156 -15.23 -1.07 -21.23
C THR A 156 -14.41 -2.03 -20.39
N TRP A 157 -15.10 -2.92 -19.68
CA TRP A 157 -14.43 -3.93 -18.87
C TRP A 157 -15.18 -5.26 -18.91
N THR A 158 -14.45 -6.32 -18.69
CA THR A 158 -14.96 -7.66 -18.46
C THR A 158 -14.33 -8.24 -17.20
N ASP A 159 -15.01 -9.15 -16.51
CA ASP A 159 -14.46 -9.84 -15.35
C ASP A 159 -14.37 -11.35 -15.56
N ASN A 160 -13.71 -12.03 -14.64
CA ASN A 160 -13.59 -13.48 -14.66
C ASN A 160 -14.85 -14.22 -14.13
N GLN A 161 -15.91 -13.48 -13.83
CA GLN A 161 -17.23 -14.04 -13.48
C GLN A 161 -18.19 -14.00 -14.68
N GLY A 162 -17.76 -13.43 -15.81
CA GLY A 162 -18.59 -13.30 -17.02
C GLY A 162 -19.44 -12.03 -17.06
N ASN A 163 -19.18 -11.07 -16.19
CA ASN A 163 -19.83 -9.78 -16.24
C ASN A 163 -19.04 -8.82 -17.15
N GLU A 164 -19.75 -7.82 -17.67
CA GLU A 164 -19.19 -6.74 -18.47
C GLU A 164 -19.86 -5.41 -18.12
N GLY A 165 -19.18 -4.33 -18.44
CA GLY A 165 -19.72 -2.99 -18.20
C GLY A 165 -18.82 -1.91 -18.75
N GLU A 166 -19.11 -0.66 -18.37
CA GLU A 166 -18.35 0.48 -18.81
C GLU A 166 -18.15 1.51 -17.71
N LEU A 167 -17.03 2.22 -17.78
CA LEU A 167 -16.73 3.43 -17.02
C LEU A 167 -16.88 4.62 -17.96
N VAL A 168 -17.78 5.52 -17.61
CA VAL A 168 -18.08 6.71 -18.41
C VAL A 168 -17.15 7.84 -18.01
N PRO A 169 -16.52 8.56 -18.95
CA PRO A 169 -15.77 9.76 -18.64
C PRO A 169 -16.62 10.79 -17.90
N GLY A 170 -16.07 11.43 -16.90
CA GLY A 170 -16.78 12.42 -16.13
C GLY A 170 -15.92 13.00 -15.01
N TYR A 171 -16.54 13.84 -14.17
CA TYR A 171 -15.83 14.40 -13.03
C TYR A 171 -15.35 13.28 -12.09
N GLY A 172 -14.04 13.28 -11.87
CA GLY A 172 -13.41 12.26 -11.02
C GLY A 172 -13.08 10.94 -11.71
N ASN A 173 -13.48 10.74 -12.98
CA ASN A 173 -13.06 9.60 -13.77
C ASN A 173 -11.97 10.02 -14.75
N THR A 174 -11.01 9.16 -15.01
CA THR A 174 -10.06 9.36 -16.10
C THR A 174 -10.18 8.26 -17.12
N THR A 175 -10.05 8.69 -18.37
CA THR A 175 -9.83 7.81 -19.52
C THR A 175 -8.43 8.00 -20.07
N SER A 176 -7.51 8.52 -19.22
CA SER A 176 -6.14 8.78 -19.65
C SER A 176 -5.40 7.48 -19.92
N ASP A 177 -4.56 7.55 -20.94
CA ASP A 177 -3.57 6.54 -21.23
C ASP A 177 -2.61 6.39 -20.03
N THR A 178 -2.43 5.20 -19.54
CA THR A 178 -1.33 4.81 -18.68
C THR A 178 -0.59 3.64 -19.31
#